data_8d66ef50e8d416c00390c3699a627601
#
_entry.id   8d66ef50e8d416c00390c3699a627601
#
_cell.length_a   1.000
_cell.length_b   1.000
_cell.length_c   1.000
_cell.angle_alpha   90.00
_cell.angle_beta   90.00
_cell.angle_gamma   90.00
#
_symmetry.space_group_name_H-M   'P 1'
#
loop_
_entity.id
_entity.type
_entity.pdbx_description
1 polymer ?
#
loop_
_entity_poly.entity_id
_entity_poly.type
_entity_poly.pdbx_seq_one_letter_code
_entity_poly.pdbx_strand_id
1 'polypeptide(L)'
;MKYLIIIFLFALVHGSTVRVMTYNLLNFSDEDDREDDFIQVIDFIDPDLIIVEEVVGQTGYSKFRSDILDNIGQDIWSSAPFTNQSAQQDIALYYHHDDFTFMSTNVVYTAQSSGTRDVIEWVLVHVQSGVEFKVYGAHFKASSGNSNAAQRLEEATILRDYLNNLPQDSRFIVGGDFNIYSNNSSSEPAFEMLTGSSSNDIGRLFDPIDRIGAWHNNSSYSDVHTQSTRTTSFGGGATGGLDDRFDWLFVSESLLNSGSSMYYEEESYTAFGNDGNHFNDPINQGDNSEVSNEMANALHNASDHLPVYMDLYFDDLEYADIGIVITEVMVNPAAVSDSYGEWFEIYNTSDTAINIDGWSITDNNNDVHVISSDTPVISNEYFVLGRNSDSSLNGGLDIDYEYNGLSFSNNTDALILSNNLDEIVDEVYYNSSWPFSSGGSMEIHNTDIDNAQVENWYTALLTFGDGDSGSPGGSFEISLNNQSQTNIPEKFMLFPPWPNPFNPVTTIKFKLEPGNSASLKIFDISGRVIKTIFDDSKSLHISQVNWYADDLPSGVYIIKLSSEVRVEFQKVVLVK
;
A
#
# COMPACT_ATOMS: atom_id res chain seq x y z
N MET A 1 -16.60 -55.11 3.36
CA MET A 1 -16.80 -53.81 4.00
C MET A 1 -15.75 -52.86 3.42
N LYS A 2 -16.13 -52.05 2.43
CA LYS A 2 -15.23 -51.06 1.81
C LYS A 2 -15.37 -49.79 2.63
N TYR A 3 -14.29 -49.34 3.27
CA TYR A 3 -14.25 -48.03 3.94
C TYR A 3 -14.08 -46.95 2.86
N LEU A 4 -15.06 -46.08 2.73
CA LEU A 4 -15.01 -44.87 1.95
C LEU A 4 -14.25 -43.85 2.82
N ILE A 5 -12.99 -43.55 2.50
CA ILE A 5 -12.26 -42.46 3.09
C ILE A 5 -12.74 -41.20 2.36
N ILE A 6 -13.53 -40.37 3.03
CA ILE A 6 -13.88 -39.04 2.59
C ILE A 6 -12.70 -38.16 3.03
N ILE A 7 -11.85 -37.79 2.09
CA ILE A 7 -10.84 -36.74 2.29
C ILE A 7 -11.62 -35.44 2.18
N PHE A 8 -11.83 -34.77 3.31
CA PHE A 8 -12.17 -33.36 3.30
C PHE A 8 -10.91 -32.61 2.87
N LEU A 9 -10.86 -32.14 1.62
CA LEU A 9 -9.99 -31.02 1.26
C LEU A 9 -10.56 -29.82 2.02
N PHE A 10 -9.89 -29.41 3.09
CA PHE A 10 -10.00 -28.04 3.55
C PHE A 10 -9.24 -27.21 2.49
N ALA A 11 -9.96 -26.46 1.67
CA ALA A 11 -9.38 -25.31 1.02
C ALA A 11 -8.79 -24.44 2.16
N LEU A 12 -7.50 -24.24 2.18
CA LEU A 12 -6.88 -23.20 2.98
C LEU A 12 -7.39 -21.90 2.37
N VAL A 13 -8.35 -21.26 3.03
CA VAL A 13 -8.73 -19.88 2.70
C VAL A 13 -7.48 -19.08 3.04
N HIS A 14 -6.78 -18.61 2.02
CA HIS A 14 -5.70 -17.65 2.17
C HIS A 14 -6.36 -16.27 2.18
N GLY A 15 -6.10 -15.49 3.19
CA GLY A 15 -6.60 -14.14 3.32
C GLY A 15 -5.86 -13.43 4.43
N SER A 16 -5.76 -12.12 4.30
CA SER A 16 -5.11 -11.23 5.24
C SER A 16 -6.14 -10.39 5.98
N THR A 17 -5.84 -10.10 7.21
CA THR A 17 -6.63 -9.20 8.05
C THR A 17 -5.82 -7.93 8.30
N VAL A 18 -6.40 -6.78 8.00
CA VAL A 18 -5.80 -5.46 8.25
C VAL A 18 -6.63 -4.67 9.25
N ARG A 19 -5.97 -3.94 10.14
CA ARG A 19 -6.61 -3.12 11.16
C ARG A 19 -6.69 -1.66 10.74
N VAL A 20 -7.92 -1.15 10.68
CA VAL A 20 -8.21 0.25 10.37
C VAL A 20 -8.56 0.98 11.66
N MET A 21 -7.95 2.13 11.90
CA MET A 21 -8.16 2.96 13.08
C MET A 21 -8.56 4.39 12.69
N THR A 22 -9.42 5.03 13.49
CA THR A 22 -9.62 6.48 13.48
C THR A 22 -9.28 7.05 14.85
N TYR A 23 -8.62 8.22 14.88
CA TYR A 23 -8.21 8.85 16.13
C TYR A 23 -8.16 10.38 16.02
N ASN A 24 -9.01 11.07 16.76
CA ASN A 24 -8.92 12.52 16.93
C ASN A 24 -7.74 12.84 17.86
N LEU A 25 -6.76 13.62 17.37
CA LEU A 25 -5.47 13.87 18.02
C LEU A 25 -5.46 15.12 18.92
N LEU A 26 -6.61 15.77 19.13
CA LEU A 26 -6.72 16.99 19.93
C LEU A 26 -5.67 18.05 19.57
N ASN A 27 -5.88 18.75 18.43
CA ASN A 27 -5.03 19.86 17.97
C ASN A 27 -3.52 19.53 17.88
N PHE A 28 -3.15 18.34 17.41
CA PHE A 28 -1.76 17.91 17.30
C PHE A 28 -0.96 18.79 16.32
N SER A 29 0.08 19.44 16.81
CA SER A 29 0.91 20.39 16.07
C SER A 29 2.40 20.03 16.13
N ASP A 30 3.25 20.82 15.46
CA ASP A 30 4.70 20.68 15.52
C ASP A 30 5.32 21.08 16.87
N GLU A 31 4.55 21.77 17.74
CA GLU A 31 4.95 22.13 19.09
C GLU A 31 4.44 21.12 20.15
N ASP A 32 3.82 20.03 19.70
CA ASP A 32 3.24 19.00 20.59
C ASP A 32 4.34 18.20 21.32
N ASP A 33 4.05 17.72 22.53
CA ASP A 33 4.95 16.95 23.42
C ASP A 33 4.31 15.66 23.96
N ARG A 34 3.25 15.15 23.26
CA ARG A 34 2.51 13.93 23.64
C ARG A 34 2.94 12.68 22.84
N GLU A 35 4.07 12.72 22.15
CA GLU A 35 4.52 11.65 21.26
C GLU A 35 4.61 10.30 21.98
N ASP A 36 5.18 10.27 23.18
CA ASP A 36 5.36 9.02 23.94
C ASP A 36 4.01 8.35 24.28
N ASP A 37 2.97 9.16 24.59
CA ASP A 37 1.62 8.66 24.88
C ASP A 37 0.96 8.11 23.59
N PHE A 38 1.09 8.81 22.46
CA PHE A 38 0.59 8.33 21.17
C PHE A 38 1.32 7.06 20.70
N ILE A 39 2.66 7.01 20.82
CA ILE A 39 3.46 5.82 20.50
C ILE A 39 2.93 4.63 21.29
N GLN A 40 2.76 4.78 22.61
CA GLN A 40 2.29 3.69 23.47
C GLN A 40 0.90 3.17 23.06
N VAL A 41 -0.01 4.07 22.70
CA VAL A 41 -1.38 3.71 22.29
C VAL A 41 -1.39 3.03 20.92
N ILE A 42 -0.71 3.60 19.94
CA ILE A 42 -0.74 3.12 18.55
C ILE A 42 0.05 1.81 18.41
N ASP A 43 1.23 1.70 19.03
CA ASP A 43 2.03 0.47 19.07
C ASP A 43 1.27 -0.72 19.68
N PHE A 44 0.42 -0.45 20.68
CA PHE A 44 -0.40 -1.50 21.31
C PHE A 44 -1.57 -1.93 20.43
N ILE A 45 -2.21 -1.00 19.72
CA ILE A 45 -3.33 -1.30 18.81
C ILE A 45 -2.81 -1.99 17.55
N ASP A 46 -1.61 -1.63 17.09
CA ASP A 46 -0.94 -2.18 15.89
C ASP A 46 -1.83 -2.04 14.64
N PRO A 47 -2.23 -0.82 14.25
CA PRO A 47 -3.05 -0.60 13.07
C PRO A 47 -2.22 -0.56 11.79
N ASP A 48 -2.79 -1.04 10.68
CA ASP A 48 -2.20 -1.00 9.34
C ASP A 48 -2.60 0.27 8.56
N LEU A 49 -3.73 0.89 8.97
CA LEU A 49 -4.27 2.11 8.36
C LEU A 49 -4.87 3.02 9.43
N ILE A 50 -4.50 4.30 9.44
CA ILE A 50 -4.93 5.28 10.44
C ILE A 50 -5.52 6.52 9.77
N ILE A 51 -6.78 6.82 10.07
CA ILE A 51 -7.40 8.12 9.82
C ILE A 51 -7.20 8.97 11.08
N VAL A 52 -6.68 10.17 10.94
CA VAL A 52 -6.52 11.08 12.09
C VAL A 52 -7.23 12.41 11.84
N GLU A 53 -7.81 12.96 12.89
CA GLU A 53 -8.46 14.26 12.92
C GLU A 53 -7.69 15.21 13.84
N GLU A 54 -7.93 16.50 13.66
CA GLU A 54 -7.30 17.58 14.45
C GLU A 54 -5.77 17.67 14.32
N VAL A 55 -5.24 17.32 13.16
CA VAL A 55 -3.86 17.65 12.81
C VAL A 55 -3.76 19.14 12.46
N VAL A 56 -2.76 19.84 12.97
CA VAL A 56 -2.58 21.28 12.73
C VAL A 56 -1.51 21.51 11.68
N GLY A 57 -1.97 21.70 10.44
CA GLY A 57 -1.13 22.07 9.30
C GLY A 57 -0.14 21.00 8.86
N GLN A 58 0.60 21.30 7.79
CA GLN A 58 1.60 20.39 7.20
C GLN A 58 2.70 19.98 8.18
N THR A 59 3.05 20.84 9.14
CA THR A 59 4.11 20.53 10.11
C THR A 59 3.65 19.53 11.14
N GLY A 60 2.43 19.65 11.66
CA GLY A 60 1.82 18.63 12.54
C GLY A 60 1.66 17.29 11.83
N TYR A 61 1.17 17.32 10.59
CA TYR A 61 1.08 16.12 9.73
C TYR A 61 2.44 15.41 9.57
N SER A 62 3.51 16.16 9.26
CA SER A 62 4.84 15.56 9.08
C SER A 62 5.42 15.04 10.39
N LYS A 63 5.20 15.77 11.51
CA LYS A 63 5.66 15.36 12.83
C LYS A 63 4.98 14.09 13.33
N PHE A 64 3.67 13.94 13.10
CA PHE A 64 2.96 12.71 13.49
C PHE A 64 3.57 11.48 12.82
N ARG A 65 3.92 11.58 11.53
CA ARG A 65 4.64 10.54 10.81
C ARG A 65 6.02 10.29 11.40
N SER A 66 6.91 11.32 11.43
CA SER A 66 8.33 11.17 11.77
C SER A 66 8.59 10.85 13.24
N ASP A 67 7.81 11.43 14.16
CA ASP A 67 8.10 11.39 15.60
C ASP A 67 7.24 10.33 16.33
N ILE A 68 6.18 9.82 15.69
CA ILE A 68 5.32 8.79 16.27
C ILE A 68 5.38 7.52 15.42
N LEU A 69 4.88 7.53 14.19
CA LEU A 69 4.71 6.31 13.39
C LEU A 69 6.05 5.68 13.00
N ASP A 70 7.03 6.47 12.55
CA ASP A 70 8.36 5.95 12.20
C ASP A 70 9.15 5.46 13.43
N ASN A 71 8.70 5.77 14.67
CA ASN A 71 9.26 5.21 15.90
C ASN A 71 8.58 3.90 16.35
N ILE A 72 7.39 3.59 15.86
CA ILE A 72 6.68 2.33 16.09
C ILE A 72 7.17 1.28 15.08
N GLY A 73 7.07 1.57 13.80
CA GLY A 73 7.49 0.70 12.71
C GLY A 73 8.41 1.45 11.75
N GLN A 74 9.72 1.20 11.85
CA GLN A 74 10.69 1.85 10.99
C GLN A 74 10.53 1.38 9.55
N ASP A 75 10.38 2.34 8.62
CA ASP A 75 10.29 2.13 7.17
C ASP A 75 9.06 1.33 6.67
N ILE A 76 7.99 1.22 7.45
CA ILE A 76 6.73 0.56 7.00
C ILE A 76 5.61 1.57 6.74
N TRP A 77 5.65 2.75 7.33
CA TRP A 77 4.61 3.75 7.22
C TRP A 77 4.75 4.63 5.97
N SER A 78 3.66 4.85 5.30
CA SER A 78 3.44 5.89 4.29
C SER A 78 2.30 6.80 4.67
N SER A 79 2.13 7.90 3.94
CA SER A 79 1.05 8.85 4.20
C SER A 79 0.49 9.38 2.88
N ALA A 80 -0.85 9.48 2.79
CA ALA A 80 -1.48 10.16 1.66
C ALA A 80 -1.05 11.64 1.60
N PRO A 81 -0.99 12.25 0.42
CA PRO A 81 -0.61 13.67 0.30
C PRO A 81 -1.47 14.58 1.18
N PHE A 82 -0.83 15.48 1.92
CA PHE A 82 -1.52 16.39 2.84
C PHE A 82 -2.51 17.30 2.11
N THR A 83 -3.73 17.35 2.62
CA THR A 83 -4.78 18.24 2.13
C THR A 83 -5.07 19.32 3.18
N ASN A 84 -4.63 20.56 2.90
CA ASN A 84 -4.86 21.69 3.80
C ASN A 84 -6.31 22.11 3.78
N GLN A 85 -6.94 22.11 4.92
CA GLN A 85 -8.33 22.54 5.11
C GLN A 85 -8.44 24.05 5.39
N SER A 86 -9.62 24.61 5.20
CA SER A 86 -9.90 26.01 5.52
C SER A 86 -9.99 26.27 7.04
N ALA A 87 -10.32 25.25 7.83
CA ALA A 87 -10.23 25.25 9.29
C ALA A 87 -8.81 24.86 9.74
N GLN A 88 -8.42 25.19 10.97
CA GLN A 88 -7.06 24.90 11.48
C GLN A 88 -6.80 23.41 11.77
N GLN A 89 -7.84 22.59 11.75
CA GLN A 89 -7.77 21.18 12.13
C GLN A 89 -7.96 20.35 10.87
N ASP A 90 -6.88 19.77 10.38
CA ASP A 90 -6.84 18.97 9.17
C ASP A 90 -7.11 17.48 9.48
N ILE A 91 -7.41 16.73 8.43
CA ILE A 91 -7.61 15.28 8.46
C ILE A 91 -6.50 14.65 7.61
N ALA A 92 -5.92 13.54 8.08
CA ALA A 92 -4.86 12.86 7.36
C ALA A 92 -5.03 11.34 7.39
N LEU A 93 -4.40 10.67 6.42
CA LEU A 93 -4.33 9.22 6.31
C LEU A 93 -2.87 8.76 6.32
N TYR A 94 -2.59 7.76 7.15
CA TYR A 94 -1.33 7.02 7.19
C TYR A 94 -1.63 5.53 7.01
N TYR A 95 -0.73 4.81 6.37
CA TYR A 95 -0.92 3.41 6.03
C TYR A 95 0.42 2.67 5.92
N HIS A 96 0.40 1.36 6.10
CA HIS A 96 1.55 0.51 5.80
C HIS A 96 1.69 0.36 4.28
N HIS A 97 2.84 0.72 3.72
CA HIS A 97 3.06 0.63 2.29
C HIS A 97 3.30 -0.80 1.78
N ASP A 98 3.58 -1.74 2.66
CA ASP A 98 3.65 -3.17 2.31
C ASP A 98 2.26 -3.78 2.11
N ASP A 99 1.23 -3.21 2.78
CA ASP A 99 -0.14 -3.69 2.71
C ASP A 99 -0.99 -2.90 1.71
N PHE A 100 -0.64 -1.63 1.44
CA PHE A 100 -1.47 -0.76 0.62
C PHE A 100 -0.70 0.06 -0.40
N THR A 101 -1.19 0.05 -1.63
CA THR A 101 -0.81 1.00 -2.68
C THR A 101 -1.77 2.19 -2.65
N PHE A 102 -1.25 3.40 -2.48
CA PHE A 102 -2.03 4.64 -2.56
C PHE A 102 -2.25 5.05 -4.01
N MET A 103 -3.51 5.25 -4.41
CA MET A 103 -3.89 5.57 -5.79
C MET A 103 -4.18 7.07 -5.97
N SER A 104 -5.05 7.65 -5.14
CA SER A 104 -5.48 9.04 -5.31
C SER A 104 -6.09 9.65 -4.06
N THR A 105 -6.11 11.00 -4.02
CA THR A 105 -6.87 11.80 -3.06
C THR A 105 -7.91 12.65 -3.79
N ASN A 106 -9.11 12.75 -3.24
CA ASN A 106 -10.14 13.69 -3.69
C ASN A 106 -10.75 14.43 -2.49
N VAL A 107 -11.32 15.60 -2.71
CA VAL A 107 -11.98 16.41 -1.68
C VAL A 107 -13.49 16.41 -1.92
N VAL A 108 -14.24 15.91 -0.96
CA VAL A 108 -15.70 16.03 -0.93
C VAL A 108 -16.04 17.33 -0.20
N TYR A 109 -16.43 18.37 -0.92
CA TYR A 109 -16.61 19.74 -0.42
C TYR A 109 -17.81 19.88 0.50
N THR A 110 -17.75 19.31 1.70
CA THR A 110 -18.79 19.37 2.75
C THR A 110 -18.75 20.65 3.56
N ALA A 111 -17.64 21.37 3.59
CA ALA A 111 -17.44 22.61 4.34
C ALA A 111 -18.16 23.80 3.69
N GLN A 112 -19.43 23.98 4.03
CA GLN A 112 -20.26 25.06 3.50
C GLN A 112 -20.35 26.29 4.43
N SER A 113 -19.85 26.20 5.65
CA SER A 113 -19.94 27.25 6.66
C SER A 113 -18.64 27.37 7.49
N SER A 114 -18.49 28.46 8.25
CA SER A 114 -17.32 28.67 9.10
C SER A 114 -17.21 27.62 10.20
N GLY A 115 -16.06 27.01 10.32
CA GLY A 115 -15.75 25.99 11.32
C GLY A 115 -16.26 24.59 10.95
N THR A 116 -16.63 24.38 9.69
CA THR A 116 -16.83 23.05 9.09
C THR A 116 -15.59 22.66 8.25
N ARG A 117 -15.44 21.38 7.97
CA ARG A 117 -14.31 20.81 7.24
C ARG A 117 -14.81 20.00 6.06
N ASP A 118 -13.98 19.87 5.05
CA ASP A 118 -14.26 18.98 3.93
C ASP A 118 -13.94 17.53 4.32
N VAL A 119 -14.72 16.59 3.81
CA VAL A 119 -14.38 15.16 3.90
C VAL A 119 -13.34 14.86 2.83
N ILE A 120 -12.32 14.09 3.20
CA ILE A 120 -11.26 13.68 2.28
C ILE A 120 -11.48 12.23 1.87
N GLU A 121 -11.48 11.98 0.58
CA GLU A 121 -11.49 10.63 -0.01
C GLU A 121 -10.06 10.23 -0.37
N TRP A 122 -9.67 9.01 0.00
CA TRP A 122 -8.47 8.35 -0.46
C TRP A 122 -8.85 7.03 -1.12
N VAL A 123 -8.20 6.71 -2.23
CA VAL A 123 -8.34 5.43 -2.92
C VAL A 123 -7.07 4.63 -2.68
N LEU A 124 -7.23 3.41 -2.21
CA LEU A 124 -6.15 2.46 -1.96
C LEU A 124 -6.44 1.12 -2.62
N VAL A 125 -5.38 0.39 -2.91
CA VAL A 125 -5.43 -1.01 -3.30
C VAL A 125 -4.71 -1.82 -2.23
N HIS A 126 -5.35 -2.87 -1.72
CA HIS A 126 -4.68 -3.81 -0.83
C HIS A 126 -3.76 -4.70 -1.66
N VAL A 127 -2.47 -4.72 -1.35
CA VAL A 127 -1.41 -5.31 -2.20
C VAL A 127 -1.64 -6.81 -2.43
N GLN A 128 -1.92 -7.57 -1.38
CA GLN A 128 -2.03 -9.03 -1.45
C GLN A 128 -3.34 -9.51 -2.12
N SER A 129 -4.40 -8.72 -2.08
CA SER A 129 -5.70 -9.08 -2.67
C SER A 129 -6.02 -8.36 -3.97
N GLY A 130 -5.26 -7.31 -4.34
CA GLY A 130 -5.58 -6.44 -5.47
C GLY A 130 -6.90 -5.66 -5.33
N VAL A 131 -7.57 -5.73 -4.19
CA VAL A 131 -8.87 -5.11 -3.98
C VAL A 131 -8.73 -3.60 -3.81
N GLU A 132 -9.29 -2.84 -4.76
CA GLU A 132 -9.47 -1.39 -4.61
C GLU A 132 -10.62 -1.09 -3.64
N PHE A 133 -10.38 -0.14 -2.74
CA PHE A 133 -11.40 0.37 -1.83
C PHE A 133 -11.16 1.86 -1.52
N LYS A 134 -12.18 2.50 -0.96
CA LYS A 134 -12.13 3.92 -0.62
C LYS A 134 -12.17 4.12 0.89
N VAL A 135 -11.37 5.07 1.35
CA VAL A 135 -11.34 5.53 2.73
C VAL A 135 -11.74 6.99 2.76
N TYR A 136 -12.67 7.34 3.62
CA TYR A 136 -13.11 8.73 3.82
C TYR A 136 -12.81 9.15 5.24
N GLY A 137 -12.10 10.27 5.40
CA GLY A 137 -11.85 10.91 6.69
C GLY A 137 -12.84 12.06 6.89
N ALA A 138 -13.55 12.07 8.00
CA ALA A 138 -14.56 13.07 8.34
C ALA A 138 -14.31 13.69 9.71
N HIS A 139 -14.51 15.02 9.82
CA HIS A 139 -14.57 15.70 11.10
C HIS A 139 -15.68 16.76 11.05
N PHE A 140 -16.87 16.36 11.46
CA PHE A 140 -18.07 17.18 11.36
C PHE A 140 -18.10 18.30 12.40
N LYS A 141 -19.05 19.22 12.21
CA LYS A 141 -19.23 20.40 13.05
C LYS A 141 -19.36 20.05 14.53
N ALA A 142 -18.41 20.49 15.32
CA ALA A 142 -18.40 20.34 16.77
C ALA A 142 -19.51 21.15 17.48
N SER A 143 -19.73 20.81 18.74
CA SER A 143 -20.63 21.45 19.69
C SER A 143 -22.13 21.14 19.49
N SER A 144 -22.86 21.12 20.60
CA SER A 144 -24.32 20.88 20.63
C SER A 144 -25.11 22.08 20.15
N GLY A 145 -26.42 21.89 20.00
CA GLY A 145 -27.41 22.91 19.68
C GLY A 145 -27.87 22.93 18.23
N ASN A 146 -29.08 23.41 18.01
CA ASN A 146 -29.81 23.31 16.72
C ASN A 146 -29.03 23.89 15.52
N SER A 147 -28.26 24.96 15.72
CA SER A 147 -27.49 25.57 14.63
C SER A 147 -26.36 24.66 14.19
N ASN A 148 -25.64 24.02 15.14
CA ASN A 148 -24.57 23.10 14.84
C ASN A 148 -25.10 21.78 14.27
N ALA A 149 -26.22 21.26 14.79
CA ALA A 149 -26.91 20.10 14.22
C ALA A 149 -27.35 20.32 12.78
N ALA A 150 -27.80 21.55 12.45
CA ALA A 150 -28.14 21.90 11.06
C ALA A 150 -26.92 21.93 10.13
N GLN A 151 -25.75 22.35 10.63
CA GLN A 151 -24.51 22.29 9.87
C GLN A 151 -24.05 20.84 9.65
N ARG A 152 -24.11 19.98 10.69
CA ARG A 152 -23.86 18.52 10.53
C ARG A 152 -24.81 17.87 9.52
N LEU A 153 -26.08 18.28 9.49
CA LEU A 153 -27.01 17.79 8.47
C LEU A 153 -26.59 18.19 7.06
N GLU A 154 -26.09 19.43 6.89
CA GLU A 154 -25.59 19.89 5.58
C GLU A 154 -24.36 19.07 5.14
N GLU A 155 -23.38 18.88 6.03
CA GLU A 155 -22.21 18.03 5.80
C GLU A 155 -22.63 16.59 5.45
N ALA A 156 -23.52 15.99 6.25
CA ALA A 156 -24.05 14.64 6.04
C ALA A 156 -24.80 14.49 4.71
N THR A 157 -25.58 15.50 4.31
CA THR A 157 -26.33 15.47 3.05
C THR A 157 -25.40 15.46 1.85
N ILE A 158 -24.39 16.33 1.86
CA ILE A 158 -23.40 16.40 0.76
C ILE A 158 -22.60 15.10 0.68
N LEU A 159 -22.14 14.58 1.82
CA LEU A 159 -21.42 13.31 1.85
C LEU A 159 -22.29 12.16 1.32
N ARG A 160 -23.53 12.02 1.80
CA ARG A 160 -24.46 10.98 1.36
C ARG A 160 -24.75 11.06 -0.13
N ASP A 161 -24.98 12.28 -0.64
CA ASP A 161 -25.23 12.50 -2.07
C ASP A 161 -23.98 12.14 -2.91
N TYR A 162 -22.79 12.44 -2.42
CA TYR A 162 -21.54 12.03 -3.07
C TYR A 162 -21.41 10.51 -3.13
N LEU A 163 -21.55 9.83 -1.99
CA LEU A 163 -21.45 8.38 -1.89
C LEU A 163 -22.53 7.66 -2.71
N ASN A 164 -23.73 8.24 -2.83
CA ASN A 164 -24.81 7.70 -3.66
C ASN A 164 -24.52 7.72 -5.17
N ASN A 165 -23.49 8.45 -5.62
CA ASN A 165 -23.05 8.47 -7.01
C ASN A 165 -21.88 7.50 -7.29
N LEU A 166 -21.41 6.77 -6.30
CA LEU A 166 -20.43 5.70 -6.50
C LEU A 166 -21.02 4.56 -7.33
N PRO A 167 -20.19 3.73 -7.96
CA PRO A 167 -20.63 2.48 -8.58
C PRO A 167 -21.38 1.58 -7.59
N GLN A 168 -22.26 0.74 -8.11
CA GLN A 168 -22.93 -0.29 -7.31
C GLN A 168 -21.85 -1.19 -6.69
N ASP A 169 -22.10 -1.64 -5.46
CA ASP A 169 -21.20 -2.53 -4.69
C ASP A 169 -19.81 -1.95 -4.37
N SER A 170 -19.66 -0.62 -4.46
CA SER A 170 -18.43 0.06 -4.02
C SER A 170 -18.06 -0.29 -2.59
N ARG A 171 -16.78 -0.61 -2.38
CA ARG A 171 -16.20 -0.90 -1.07
C ARG A 171 -15.64 0.38 -0.47
N PHE A 172 -16.19 0.80 0.65
CA PHE A 172 -15.69 1.98 1.33
C PHE A 172 -15.93 1.98 2.84
N ILE A 173 -15.07 2.69 3.53
CA ILE A 173 -15.17 3.01 4.96
C ILE A 173 -15.20 4.53 5.13
N VAL A 174 -15.94 5.01 6.12
CA VAL A 174 -15.98 6.43 6.50
C VAL A 174 -15.64 6.52 7.97
N GLY A 175 -14.43 7.01 8.29
CA GLY A 175 -13.92 7.14 9.65
C GLY A 175 -13.83 8.60 10.09
N GLY A 176 -13.91 8.83 11.40
CA GLY A 176 -13.64 10.13 11.98
C GLY A 176 -14.53 10.53 13.14
N ASP A 177 -14.39 11.81 13.53
CA ASP A 177 -15.21 12.47 14.56
C ASP A 177 -16.42 13.15 13.92
N PHE A 178 -17.58 12.53 14.07
CA PHE A 178 -18.84 13.05 13.51
C PHE A 178 -19.54 14.05 14.40
N ASN A 179 -19.16 14.18 15.66
CA ASN A 179 -19.78 15.10 16.62
C ASN A 179 -21.32 14.99 16.72
N ILE A 180 -21.90 13.84 16.39
CA ILE A 180 -23.34 13.58 16.40
C ILE A 180 -23.76 13.06 17.77
N TYR A 181 -24.69 13.74 18.42
CA TYR A 181 -25.08 13.45 19.81
C TYR A 181 -26.08 12.30 19.98
N SER A 182 -26.84 11.96 18.94
CA SER A 182 -27.81 10.87 18.99
C SER A 182 -28.34 10.50 17.61
N ASN A 183 -29.10 9.40 17.53
CA ASN A 183 -29.87 9.03 16.34
C ASN A 183 -31.27 9.74 16.26
N ASN A 184 -31.52 10.72 17.10
CA ASN A 184 -32.83 11.40 17.10
C ASN A 184 -32.94 12.37 15.92
N SER A 185 -33.73 12.00 14.90
CA SER A 185 -33.92 12.78 13.67
C SER A 185 -34.47 14.17 13.87
N SER A 186 -35.09 14.47 15.04
CA SER A 186 -35.61 15.81 15.35
C SER A 186 -34.53 16.75 15.92
N SER A 187 -33.51 16.24 16.60
CA SER A 187 -32.45 17.03 17.22
C SER A 187 -31.09 16.84 16.53
N GLU A 188 -30.83 15.66 15.98
CA GLU A 188 -29.59 15.28 15.27
C GLU A 188 -29.93 14.57 13.95
N PRO A 189 -30.48 15.26 12.96
CA PRO A 189 -30.94 14.65 11.71
C PRO A 189 -29.80 14.13 10.83
N ALA A 190 -28.53 14.50 11.10
CA ALA A 190 -27.35 14.05 10.35
C ALA A 190 -27.17 12.54 10.41
N PHE A 191 -27.44 11.91 11.56
CA PHE A 191 -27.27 10.45 11.71
C PHE A 191 -28.23 9.70 10.79
N GLU A 192 -29.53 10.08 10.78
CA GLU A 192 -30.51 9.48 9.87
C GLU A 192 -30.20 9.76 8.40
N MET A 193 -29.62 10.92 8.08
CA MET A 193 -29.19 11.26 6.72
C MET A 193 -28.10 10.30 6.23
N LEU A 194 -27.14 9.96 7.08
CA LEU A 194 -26.04 9.05 6.73
C LEU A 194 -26.47 7.58 6.67
N THR A 195 -27.28 7.14 7.64
CA THR A 195 -27.56 5.71 7.90
C THR A 195 -28.98 5.27 7.49
N GLY A 196 -29.88 6.21 7.28
CA GLY A 196 -31.28 5.93 6.92
C GLY A 196 -31.40 5.38 5.49
N SER A 197 -32.42 4.51 5.29
CA SER A 197 -32.74 3.98 3.97
C SER A 197 -33.48 5.00 3.11
N SER A 198 -33.19 5.05 1.82
CA SER A 198 -33.76 5.94 0.83
C SER A 198 -34.06 5.20 -0.48
N SER A 199 -34.38 5.93 -1.55
CA SER A 199 -34.55 5.34 -2.88
C SER A 199 -33.23 4.98 -3.59
N ASN A 200 -32.10 5.51 -3.10
CA ASN A 200 -30.75 5.18 -3.52
C ASN A 200 -29.93 4.98 -2.25
N ASP A 201 -29.54 3.75 -1.97
CA ASP A 201 -28.82 3.35 -0.77
C ASP A 201 -27.36 2.97 -1.03
N ILE A 202 -26.81 3.24 -2.22
CA ILE A 202 -25.39 2.96 -2.56
C ILE A 202 -24.47 3.61 -1.53
N GLY A 203 -24.72 4.88 -1.19
CA GLY A 203 -23.92 5.62 -0.21
C GLY A 203 -24.41 5.52 1.24
N ARG A 204 -25.28 4.58 1.55
CA ARG A 204 -25.74 4.37 2.93
C ARG A 204 -24.61 3.87 3.80
N LEU A 205 -24.45 4.50 4.99
CA LEU A 205 -23.48 4.08 5.99
C LEU A 205 -24.10 3.11 6.98
N PHE A 206 -23.33 2.11 7.38
CA PHE A 206 -23.72 1.12 8.38
C PHE A 206 -22.79 1.19 9.59
N ASP A 207 -23.35 1.19 10.80
CA ASP A 207 -22.64 0.94 12.05
C ASP A 207 -22.39 -0.57 12.15
N PRO A 208 -21.13 -1.07 12.09
CA PRO A 208 -20.86 -2.50 12.03
C PRO A 208 -21.37 -3.27 13.26
N ILE A 209 -21.52 -2.60 14.40
CA ILE A 209 -21.97 -3.22 15.66
C ILE A 209 -23.45 -2.94 15.97
N ASP A 210 -24.15 -2.20 15.09
CA ASP A 210 -25.58 -1.82 15.25
C ASP A 210 -25.92 -1.29 16.68
N ARG A 211 -24.99 -0.51 17.27
CA ARG A 211 -25.12 0.04 18.63
C ARG A 211 -25.71 1.45 18.58
N ILE A 212 -26.91 1.57 17.98
CA ILE A 212 -27.56 2.83 17.64
C ILE A 212 -28.57 3.26 18.73
N GLY A 213 -28.62 4.56 19.05
CA GLY A 213 -29.60 5.12 19.98
C GLY A 213 -29.27 6.53 20.45
N ALA A 214 -29.75 6.90 21.63
CA ALA A 214 -29.42 8.17 22.30
C ALA A 214 -28.23 7.94 23.25
N TRP A 215 -27.03 8.02 22.71
CA TRP A 215 -25.78 7.74 23.44
C TRP A 215 -25.29 8.90 24.30
N HIS A 216 -25.57 10.16 23.93
CA HIS A 216 -25.13 11.33 24.68
C HIS A 216 -25.58 11.27 26.13
N ASN A 217 -24.62 11.37 27.04
CA ASN A 217 -24.82 11.34 28.50
C ASN A 217 -25.75 10.21 28.96
N ASN A 218 -25.59 9.01 28.41
CA ASN A 218 -26.45 7.88 28.66
C ASN A 218 -25.63 6.62 29.01
N SER A 219 -25.63 6.25 30.29
CA SER A 219 -24.88 5.09 30.78
C SER A 219 -25.27 3.74 30.14
N SER A 220 -26.43 3.66 29.46
CA SER A 220 -26.80 2.47 28.70
C SER A 220 -25.96 2.26 27.44
N TYR A 221 -25.17 3.26 27.04
CA TYR A 221 -24.26 3.28 25.91
C TYR A 221 -22.81 3.49 26.34
N SER A 222 -22.52 3.35 27.64
CA SER A 222 -21.15 3.56 28.17
C SER A 222 -20.10 2.67 27.52
N ASP A 223 -20.50 1.52 26.97
CA ASP A 223 -19.68 0.55 26.25
C ASP A 223 -19.14 1.03 24.88
N VAL A 224 -19.69 2.15 24.37
CA VAL A 224 -19.29 2.69 23.05
C VAL A 224 -18.92 4.18 23.09
N HIS A 225 -18.84 4.79 24.28
CA HIS A 225 -18.41 6.18 24.38
C HIS A 225 -16.92 6.33 24.01
N THR A 226 -16.60 7.42 23.31
CA THR A 226 -15.23 7.73 22.85
C THR A 226 -14.72 9.07 23.35
N GLN A 227 -15.60 9.98 23.81
CA GLN A 227 -15.27 11.30 24.36
C GLN A 227 -16.02 11.55 25.69
N SER A 228 -15.45 12.21 26.71
CA SER A 228 -14.09 12.68 26.84
C SER A 228 -13.29 11.76 27.78
N THR A 229 -12.02 11.50 27.45
CA THR A 229 -11.10 10.71 28.29
C THR A 229 -10.81 11.35 29.63
N ARG A 230 -11.27 12.61 29.87
CA ARG A 230 -10.97 13.45 31.03
C ARG A 230 -12.12 14.32 31.50
N THR A 231 -12.04 14.76 32.75
CA THR A 231 -13.00 15.71 33.34
C THR A 231 -12.44 17.13 33.50
N THR A 232 -11.16 17.35 33.16
CA THR A 232 -10.47 18.65 33.26
C THR A 232 -10.04 19.15 31.90
N SER A 233 -10.03 20.46 31.70
CA SER A 233 -9.62 21.07 30.42
C SER A 233 -8.14 20.84 30.13
N PHE A 234 -7.83 20.46 28.89
CA PHE A 234 -6.48 20.28 28.37
C PHE A 234 -6.49 20.54 26.84
N GLY A 235 -5.52 21.27 26.31
CA GLY A 235 -5.35 21.47 24.87
C GLY A 235 -6.51 22.12 24.12
N GLY A 236 -7.52 22.62 24.83
CA GLY A 236 -8.77 23.13 24.25
C GLY A 236 -9.85 22.07 24.02
N GLY A 237 -9.58 20.82 24.38
CA GLY A 237 -10.47 19.68 24.23
C GLY A 237 -11.67 19.64 25.16
N ALA A 238 -12.50 18.63 24.97
CA ALA A 238 -13.69 18.39 25.76
C ALA A 238 -13.38 17.99 27.20
N THR A 239 -14.39 18.16 28.05
CA THR A 239 -14.35 17.80 29.48
C THR A 239 -15.69 17.16 29.85
N GLY A 240 -15.72 16.39 30.92
CA GLY A 240 -16.98 15.81 31.40
C GLY A 240 -16.88 14.32 31.70
N GLY A 241 -15.86 13.67 31.24
CA GLY A 241 -15.71 12.22 31.30
C GLY A 241 -16.35 11.54 30.08
N LEU A 242 -16.24 10.23 30.00
CA LEU A 242 -16.76 9.45 28.85
C LEU A 242 -18.29 9.44 28.86
N ASP A 243 -18.91 10.22 27.96
CA ASP A 243 -20.37 10.31 27.88
C ASP A 243 -20.92 10.48 26.44
N ASP A 244 -20.03 10.52 25.42
CA ASP A 244 -20.39 10.66 24.02
C ASP A 244 -19.71 9.63 23.11
N ARG A 245 -20.44 9.15 22.08
CA ARG A 245 -19.90 8.36 20.96
C ARG A 245 -19.78 9.27 19.74
N PHE A 246 -18.64 9.89 19.54
CA PHE A 246 -18.40 10.82 18.43
C PHE A 246 -17.56 10.24 17.32
N ASP A 247 -16.69 9.30 17.66
CA ASP A 247 -15.74 8.66 16.75
C ASP A 247 -16.33 7.35 16.20
N TRP A 248 -16.35 7.24 14.89
CA TRP A 248 -17.00 6.14 14.18
C TRP A 248 -16.12 5.62 13.05
N LEU A 249 -16.22 4.33 12.80
CA LEU A 249 -15.85 3.68 11.55
C LEU A 249 -17.11 3.07 10.95
N PHE A 250 -17.71 3.77 10.00
CA PHE A 250 -18.84 3.27 9.22
C PHE A 250 -18.35 2.48 8.02
N VAL A 251 -19.13 1.50 7.59
CA VAL A 251 -18.87 0.68 6.42
C VAL A 251 -19.95 0.79 5.36
N SER A 252 -19.61 0.52 4.09
CA SER A 252 -20.58 0.30 3.02
C SER A 252 -21.31 -1.03 3.20
N GLU A 253 -22.47 -1.20 2.55
CA GLU A 253 -23.24 -2.45 2.60
C GLU A 253 -22.42 -3.65 2.09
N SER A 254 -21.57 -3.44 1.08
CA SER A 254 -20.70 -4.48 0.51
C SER A 254 -19.74 -5.10 1.54
N LEU A 255 -19.30 -4.34 2.54
CA LEU A 255 -18.38 -4.81 3.58
C LEU A 255 -19.08 -5.60 4.70
N LEU A 256 -20.41 -5.65 4.74
CA LEU A 256 -21.16 -6.50 5.68
C LEU A 256 -21.37 -7.92 5.17
N ASN A 257 -20.91 -8.23 3.97
CA ASN A 257 -21.05 -9.56 3.36
C ASN A 257 -19.72 -10.32 3.44
N SER A 258 -19.61 -11.25 4.37
CA SER A 258 -18.44 -12.12 4.55
C SER A 258 -18.13 -13.08 3.38
N GLY A 259 -18.94 -13.07 2.33
CA GLY A 259 -18.67 -13.78 1.08
C GLY A 259 -18.06 -12.90 -0.02
N SER A 260 -17.74 -11.63 0.28
CA SER A 260 -17.05 -10.73 -0.66
C SER A 260 -15.53 -10.79 -0.47
N SER A 261 -14.78 -10.37 -1.47
CA SER A 261 -13.31 -10.33 -1.42
C SER A 261 -12.72 -9.34 -0.41
N MET A 262 -13.56 -8.50 0.18
CA MET A 262 -13.23 -7.61 1.30
C MET A 262 -14.47 -7.47 2.18
N TYR A 263 -14.33 -7.66 3.49
CA TYR A 263 -15.44 -7.49 4.42
C TYR A 263 -14.96 -7.11 5.83
N TYR A 264 -15.89 -6.55 6.63
CA TYR A 264 -15.68 -6.26 8.04
C TYR A 264 -15.67 -7.57 8.85
N GLU A 265 -14.67 -7.78 9.69
CA GLU A 265 -14.59 -8.90 10.62
C GLU A 265 -15.50 -8.68 11.81
N GLU A 266 -16.51 -9.54 11.96
CA GLU A 266 -17.46 -9.47 13.08
C GLU A 266 -16.73 -9.48 14.44
N GLU A 267 -17.24 -8.69 15.39
CA GLU A 267 -16.71 -8.54 16.77
C GLU A 267 -15.34 -7.82 16.89
N SER A 268 -14.74 -7.34 15.78
CA SER A 268 -13.45 -6.63 15.83
C SER A 268 -13.57 -5.15 16.20
N TYR A 269 -14.75 -4.53 16.01
CA TYR A 269 -14.95 -3.11 16.27
C TYR A 269 -14.78 -2.76 17.75
N THR A 270 -13.86 -1.84 18.06
CA THR A 270 -13.47 -1.53 19.43
C THR A 270 -13.26 -0.02 19.63
N ALA A 271 -13.92 0.55 20.63
CA ALA A 271 -13.53 1.82 21.24
C ALA A 271 -12.44 1.53 22.28
N PHE A 272 -11.17 1.67 21.88
CA PHE A 272 -10.04 1.14 22.64
C PHE A 272 -9.88 1.79 24.01
N GLY A 273 -9.78 0.97 25.04
CA GLY A 273 -9.65 1.37 26.44
C GLY A 273 -10.99 1.64 27.14
N ASN A 274 -12.11 1.66 26.41
CA ASN A 274 -13.42 1.83 27.02
C ASN A 274 -13.92 0.51 27.63
N ASP A 275 -13.94 0.41 28.95
CA ASP A 275 -14.43 -0.75 29.70
C ASP A 275 -15.92 -0.64 30.13
N GLY A 276 -16.62 0.41 29.69
CA GLY A 276 -18.01 0.67 30.05
C GLY A 276 -18.23 1.18 31.48
N ASN A 277 -17.18 1.29 32.30
CA ASN A 277 -17.27 1.63 33.73
C ASN A 277 -16.93 3.09 34.03
N HIS A 278 -16.38 3.84 33.07
CA HIS A 278 -15.93 5.23 33.24
C HIS A 278 -16.96 6.26 32.75
N PHE A 279 -18.25 5.95 32.87
CA PHE A 279 -19.31 6.88 32.47
C PHE A 279 -19.26 8.18 33.28
N ASN A 280 -19.08 9.32 32.60
CA ASN A 280 -18.86 10.65 33.20
C ASN A 280 -17.59 10.77 34.07
N ASP A 281 -16.66 9.83 33.95
CA ASP A 281 -15.41 9.79 34.70
C ASP A 281 -14.21 9.81 33.74
N PRO A 282 -13.00 10.22 34.18
CA PRO A 282 -11.79 10.07 33.38
C PRO A 282 -11.46 8.60 33.14
N ILE A 283 -10.93 8.28 31.94
CA ILE A 283 -10.58 6.91 31.56
C ILE A 283 -9.55 6.24 32.50
N ASN A 284 -8.73 7.02 33.19
CA ASN A 284 -7.71 6.56 34.12
C ASN A 284 -8.13 6.64 35.59
N GLN A 285 -9.41 6.85 35.89
CA GLN A 285 -9.91 6.91 37.27
C GLN A 285 -10.15 5.51 37.84
N GLY A 286 -9.29 5.07 38.75
CA GLY A 286 -9.39 3.73 39.36
C GLY A 286 -8.79 2.64 38.47
N ASP A 287 -9.36 1.44 38.55
CA ASP A 287 -8.93 0.31 37.72
C ASP A 287 -9.78 0.26 36.41
N ASN A 288 -9.12 0.17 35.28
CA ASN A 288 -9.75 -0.09 34.00
C ASN A 288 -9.65 -1.60 33.69
N SER A 289 -10.76 -2.22 33.29
CA SER A 289 -10.79 -3.69 33.06
C SER A 289 -10.31 -4.11 31.66
N GLU A 290 -10.27 -3.19 30.70
CA GLU A 290 -9.85 -3.46 29.32
C GLU A 290 -8.35 -3.23 29.11
N VAL A 291 -7.79 -2.22 29.77
CA VAL A 291 -6.38 -1.84 29.59
C VAL A 291 -5.67 -1.67 30.94
N SER A 292 -4.35 -1.73 30.93
CA SER A 292 -3.54 -1.45 32.13
C SER A 292 -3.68 0.02 32.56
N ASN A 293 -3.43 0.30 33.83
CA ASN A 293 -3.42 1.68 34.34
C ASN A 293 -2.41 2.57 33.61
N GLU A 294 -1.31 2.01 33.12
CA GLU A 294 -0.32 2.71 32.31
C GLU A 294 -0.91 3.14 30.97
N MET A 295 -1.59 2.21 30.28
CA MET A 295 -2.28 2.49 29.03
C MET A 295 -3.46 3.46 29.21
N ALA A 296 -4.24 3.32 30.28
CA ALA A 296 -5.31 4.27 30.61
C ALA A 296 -4.77 5.70 30.84
N ASN A 297 -3.57 5.83 31.41
CA ASN A 297 -2.89 7.12 31.53
C ASN A 297 -2.42 7.65 30.17
N ALA A 298 -1.86 6.80 29.30
CA ALA A 298 -1.47 7.20 27.96
C ALA A 298 -2.68 7.69 27.15
N LEU A 299 -3.80 6.97 27.16
CA LEU A 299 -5.05 7.40 26.53
C LEU A 299 -5.56 8.74 27.08
N HIS A 300 -5.53 8.91 28.41
CA HIS A 300 -5.90 10.17 29.04
C HIS A 300 -4.98 11.34 28.64
N ASN A 301 -3.69 11.10 28.48
CA ASN A 301 -2.71 12.14 28.14
C ASN A 301 -2.71 12.46 26.64
N ALA A 302 -2.85 11.45 25.79
CA ALA A 302 -2.75 11.57 24.34
C ALA A 302 -3.87 12.45 23.76
N SER A 303 -5.14 12.18 24.06
CA SER A 303 -6.26 12.92 23.49
C SER A 303 -7.45 13.02 24.45
N ASP A 304 -8.42 13.89 24.15
CA ASP A 304 -9.74 13.87 24.78
C ASP A 304 -10.71 12.89 24.09
N HIS A 305 -10.24 12.18 23.05
CA HIS A 305 -10.94 11.08 22.41
C HIS A 305 -10.25 9.75 22.65
N LEU A 306 -10.98 8.65 22.54
CA LEU A 306 -10.44 7.31 22.44
C LEU A 306 -10.32 6.92 20.95
N PRO A 307 -9.27 6.21 20.55
CA PRO A 307 -9.20 5.65 19.21
C PRO A 307 -10.24 4.54 19.02
N VAL A 308 -10.80 4.48 17.82
CA VAL A 308 -11.70 3.41 17.40
C VAL A 308 -11.04 2.63 16.28
N TYR A 309 -11.05 1.30 16.39
CA TYR A 309 -10.52 0.45 15.33
C TYR A 309 -11.48 -0.70 14.99
N MET A 310 -11.31 -1.26 13.82
CA MET A 310 -11.95 -2.50 13.37
C MET A 310 -10.99 -3.24 12.43
N ASP A 311 -11.21 -4.53 12.27
CA ASP A 311 -10.46 -5.37 11.36
C ASP A 311 -11.27 -5.62 10.07
N LEU A 312 -10.58 -5.58 8.94
CA LEU A 312 -11.10 -5.90 7.62
C LEU A 312 -10.36 -7.13 7.10
N TYR A 313 -11.12 -8.09 6.63
CA TYR A 313 -10.57 -9.25 5.94
C TYR A 313 -10.52 -9.00 4.44
N PHE A 314 -9.44 -9.43 3.80
CA PHE A 314 -9.27 -9.46 2.36
C PHE A 314 -8.99 -10.89 1.91
N ASP A 315 -9.67 -11.37 0.88
CA ASP A 315 -9.28 -12.61 0.21
C ASP A 315 -7.97 -12.35 -0.55
N ASP A 316 -6.93 -13.09 -0.23
CA ASP A 316 -5.69 -13.01 -0.97
C ASP A 316 -5.91 -13.53 -2.39
N LEU A 317 -5.23 -12.89 -3.34
CA LEU A 317 -5.20 -13.38 -4.70
C LEU A 317 -4.44 -14.71 -4.74
N GLU A 318 -5.08 -15.76 -5.24
CA GLU A 318 -4.36 -16.96 -5.60
C GLU A 318 -3.62 -16.69 -6.93
N TYR A 319 -2.34 -16.32 -6.82
CA TYR A 319 -1.47 -16.25 -8.01
C TYR A 319 -1.20 -17.66 -8.52
N ALA A 320 -1.49 -17.88 -9.77
CA ALA A 320 -1.09 -19.11 -10.43
C ALA A 320 0.44 -19.10 -10.63
N ASP A 321 1.18 -19.90 -9.88
CA ASP A 321 2.63 -20.08 -10.06
C ASP A 321 2.91 -20.79 -11.42
N ILE A 322 2.72 -20.03 -12.50
CA ILE A 322 2.85 -20.50 -13.88
C ILE A 322 4.20 -20.10 -14.49
N GLY A 323 4.95 -19.23 -13.80
CA GLY A 323 6.26 -18.78 -14.27
C GLY A 323 6.22 -17.74 -15.41
N ILE A 324 5.17 -16.94 -15.51
CA ILE A 324 5.10 -15.75 -16.38
C ILE A 324 5.18 -14.51 -15.49
N VAL A 325 6.04 -13.54 -15.84
CA VAL A 325 6.26 -12.28 -15.12
C VAL A 325 6.20 -11.12 -16.10
N ILE A 326 5.50 -10.03 -15.73
CA ILE A 326 5.49 -8.77 -16.47
C ILE A 326 6.82 -8.06 -16.20
N THR A 327 7.57 -7.77 -17.27
CA THR A 327 8.94 -7.27 -17.17
C THR A 327 9.12 -5.84 -17.62
N GLU A 328 8.26 -5.33 -18.51
CA GLU A 328 8.35 -3.96 -19.01
C GLU A 328 6.98 -3.44 -19.44
N VAL A 329 6.72 -2.14 -19.23
CA VAL A 329 5.45 -1.51 -19.61
C VAL A 329 5.69 -0.10 -20.16
N MET A 330 5.20 0.14 -21.40
CA MET A 330 5.16 1.44 -22.07
C MET A 330 3.73 1.98 -22.05
N VAL A 331 3.44 2.89 -21.14
CA VAL A 331 2.10 3.49 -21.00
C VAL A 331 1.96 4.82 -21.74
N ASN A 332 3.07 5.54 -22.01
CA ASN A 332 3.06 6.90 -22.56
C ASN A 332 4.10 7.06 -23.66
N PRO A 333 3.94 6.43 -24.83
CA PRO A 333 4.86 6.56 -25.96
C PRO A 333 4.90 8.01 -26.46
N ALA A 334 6.06 8.47 -26.96
CA ALA A 334 6.23 9.81 -27.50
C ALA A 334 6.47 9.82 -29.04
N ALA A 335 7.02 8.75 -29.57
CA ALA A 335 7.26 8.60 -31.00
C ALA A 335 5.95 8.48 -31.80
N VAL A 336 4.94 7.86 -31.23
CA VAL A 336 3.60 7.66 -31.81
C VAL A 336 2.53 7.91 -30.74
N SER A 337 1.24 7.91 -31.10
CA SER A 337 0.15 8.06 -30.13
C SER A 337 -0.05 6.77 -29.32
N ASP A 338 -0.61 6.89 -28.11
CA ASP A 338 -0.93 5.78 -27.22
C ASP A 338 -1.71 4.65 -27.92
N SER A 339 -2.66 5.02 -28.79
CA SER A 339 -3.46 4.06 -29.56
C SER A 339 -2.67 3.14 -30.51
N TYR A 340 -1.39 3.46 -30.76
CA TYR A 340 -0.48 2.66 -31.59
C TYR A 340 0.74 2.17 -30.83
N GLY A 341 1.21 2.91 -29.84
CA GLY A 341 2.52 2.72 -29.23
C GLY A 341 2.52 2.19 -27.80
N GLU A 342 1.36 1.98 -27.16
CA GLU A 342 1.30 1.29 -25.85
C GLU A 342 1.62 -0.20 -26.03
N TRP A 343 2.45 -0.74 -25.13
CA TRP A 343 2.82 -2.14 -25.12
C TRP A 343 3.30 -2.55 -23.72
N PHE A 344 3.33 -3.85 -23.47
CA PHE A 344 3.99 -4.46 -22.34
C PHE A 344 4.69 -5.75 -22.73
N GLU A 345 5.58 -6.20 -21.88
CA GLU A 345 6.38 -7.38 -22.09
C GLU A 345 6.20 -8.35 -20.92
N ILE A 346 6.15 -9.63 -21.24
CA ILE A 346 6.18 -10.71 -20.28
C ILE A 346 7.39 -11.61 -20.53
N TYR A 347 7.89 -12.23 -19.47
CA TYR A 347 8.99 -13.19 -19.51
C TYR A 347 8.56 -14.54 -18.96
N ASN A 348 8.90 -15.62 -19.67
CA ASN A 348 8.65 -16.97 -19.18
C ASN A 348 9.84 -17.47 -18.37
N THR A 349 9.72 -17.52 -17.04
CA THR A 349 10.74 -17.99 -16.11
C THR A 349 10.84 -19.52 -16.01
N SER A 350 9.87 -20.25 -16.60
CA SER A 350 9.81 -21.70 -16.50
C SER A 350 10.70 -22.41 -17.53
N ASP A 351 10.96 -23.70 -17.31
CA ASP A 351 11.76 -24.54 -18.21
C ASP A 351 11.00 -25.05 -19.45
N THR A 352 9.71 -24.70 -19.59
CA THR A 352 8.85 -25.13 -20.69
C THR A 352 8.12 -23.98 -21.35
N ALA A 353 7.73 -24.13 -22.61
CA ALA A 353 6.86 -23.17 -23.26
C ALA A 353 5.46 -23.16 -22.59
N ILE A 354 4.91 -21.97 -22.37
CA ILE A 354 3.59 -21.76 -21.79
C ILE A 354 2.67 -21.18 -22.87
N ASN A 355 1.54 -21.86 -23.13
CA ASN A 355 0.55 -21.34 -24.06
C ASN A 355 -0.42 -20.43 -23.31
N ILE A 356 -0.48 -19.16 -23.71
CA ILE A 356 -1.34 -18.13 -23.11
C ILE A 356 -2.67 -17.94 -23.86
N ASP A 357 -3.07 -18.88 -24.73
CA ASP A 357 -4.39 -18.88 -25.39
C ASP A 357 -5.53 -18.95 -24.35
N GLY A 358 -6.50 -18.06 -24.47
CA GLY A 358 -7.62 -17.92 -23.56
C GLY A 358 -7.32 -17.09 -22.31
N TRP A 359 -6.09 -16.61 -22.10
CA TRP A 359 -5.78 -15.71 -21.03
C TRP A 359 -6.38 -14.33 -21.25
N SER A 360 -6.61 -13.58 -20.18
CA SER A 360 -7.13 -12.22 -20.25
C SER A 360 -6.11 -11.18 -19.79
N ILE A 361 -6.15 -10.03 -20.46
CA ILE A 361 -5.46 -8.81 -20.06
C ILE A 361 -6.56 -7.85 -19.62
N THR A 362 -6.45 -7.28 -18.41
CA THR A 362 -7.41 -6.32 -17.86
C THR A 362 -6.71 -5.09 -17.31
N ASP A 363 -7.46 -3.98 -17.18
CA ASP A 363 -7.03 -2.74 -16.54
C ASP A 363 -7.94 -2.35 -15.37
N ASN A 364 -7.66 -1.24 -14.69
CA ASN A 364 -8.49 -0.72 -13.60
C ASN A 364 -9.91 -0.31 -14.00
N ASN A 365 -10.18 -0.12 -15.30
CA ASN A 365 -11.50 0.29 -15.79
C ASN A 365 -12.38 -0.92 -16.16
N ASN A 366 -11.89 -2.14 -15.90
CA ASN A 366 -12.49 -3.41 -16.32
C ASN A 366 -12.58 -3.54 -17.85
N ASP A 367 -11.75 -2.84 -18.60
CA ASP A 367 -11.54 -3.14 -20.02
C ASP A 367 -10.80 -4.48 -20.12
N VAL A 368 -11.24 -5.35 -21.03
CA VAL A 368 -10.75 -6.74 -21.12
C VAL A 368 -10.37 -7.08 -22.56
N HIS A 369 -9.19 -7.65 -22.71
CA HIS A 369 -8.80 -8.35 -23.93
C HIS A 369 -8.53 -9.82 -23.62
N VAL A 370 -9.19 -10.73 -24.36
CA VAL A 370 -8.90 -12.17 -24.25
C VAL A 370 -7.95 -12.56 -25.37
N ILE A 371 -6.79 -13.09 -25.00
CA ILE A 371 -5.78 -13.59 -25.94
C ILE A 371 -6.38 -14.74 -26.73
N SER A 372 -6.36 -14.65 -28.04
CA SER A 372 -6.96 -15.64 -28.93
C SER A 372 -5.91 -16.22 -29.87
N SER A 373 -6.00 -17.50 -30.13
CA SER A 373 -5.10 -18.34 -30.93
C SER A 373 -3.95 -18.96 -30.13
N ASP A 374 -3.40 -20.02 -30.65
CA ASP A 374 -2.25 -20.74 -30.10
C ASP A 374 -1.04 -19.78 -29.99
N THR A 375 -0.76 -19.35 -28.78
CA THR A 375 0.20 -18.29 -28.46
C THR A 375 1.20 -18.80 -27.42
N PRO A 376 2.22 -19.56 -27.83
CA PRO A 376 3.23 -20.07 -26.92
C PRO A 376 4.28 -18.99 -26.59
N VAL A 377 4.49 -18.73 -25.30
CA VAL A 377 5.65 -18.00 -24.77
C VAL A 377 6.75 -19.02 -24.50
N ILE A 378 7.84 -18.94 -25.23
CA ILE A 378 8.93 -19.92 -25.17
C ILE A 378 9.65 -19.83 -23.82
N SER A 379 10.14 -20.96 -23.32
CA SER A 379 10.92 -21.05 -22.06
C SER A 379 12.12 -20.10 -22.07
N ASN A 380 12.26 -19.31 -21.01
CA ASN A 380 13.34 -18.33 -20.82
C ASN A 380 13.42 -17.27 -21.94
N GLU A 381 12.29 -16.92 -22.57
CA GLU A 381 12.20 -15.88 -23.59
C GLU A 381 11.21 -14.79 -23.19
N TYR A 382 11.43 -13.59 -23.73
CA TYR A 382 10.55 -12.44 -23.64
C TYR A 382 9.48 -12.51 -24.72
N PHE A 383 8.31 -11.91 -24.42
CA PHE A 383 7.18 -11.89 -25.33
C PHE A 383 6.48 -10.53 -25.25
N VAL A 384 6.43 -9.80 -26.37
CA VAL A 384 5.93 -8.42 -26.42
C VAL A 384 4.49 -8.40 -26.90
N LEU A 385 3.60 -7.81 -26.09
CA LEU A 385 2.21 -7.58 -26.44
C LEU A 385 1.98 -6.08 -26.66
N GLY A 386 1.42 -5.70 -27.80
CA GLY A 386 1.24 -4.30 -28.17
C GLY A 386 -0.10 -4.02 -28.84
N ARG A 387 -0.46 -2.73 -28.90
CA ARG A 387 -1.74 -2.28 -29.48
C ARG A 387 -1.78 -2.31 -31.00
N ASN A 388 -0.64 -2.37 -31.66
CA ASN A 388 -0.57 -2.38 -33.14
C ASN A 388 0.66 -3.15 -33.60
N SER A 389 0.46 -4.14 -34.46
CA SER A 389 1.53 -5.00 -34.99
C SER A 389 2.25 -4.44 -36.23
N ASP A 390 1.78 -3.34 -36.81
CA ASP A 390 2.45 -2.68 -37.92
C ASP A 390 3.61 -1.80 -37.44
N SER A 391 4.85 -2.29 -37.56
CA SER A 391 6.05 -1.59 -37.08
C SER A 391 6.26 -0.21 -37.75
N SER A 392 5.62 0.06 -38.87
CA SER A 392 5.65 1.39 -39.49
C SER A 392 4.70 2.40 -38.82
N LEU A 393 3.80 1.95 -37.97
CA LEU A 393 2.81 2.76 -37.26
C LEU A 393 3.00 2.79 -35.74
N ASN A 394 3.63 1.75 -35.17
CA ASN A 394 3.77 1.57 -33.72
C ASN A 394 5.09 2.12 -33.12
N GLY A 395 5.85 2.91 -33.90
CA GLY A 395 7.12 3.46 -33.46
C GLY A 395 8.32 2.54 -33.68
N GLY A 396 8.20 1.57 -34.57
CA GLY A 396 9.29 0.65 -34.93
C GLY A 396 9.47 -0.52 -33.97
N LEU A 397 8.41 -0.88 -33.26
CA LEU A 397 8.39 -2.00 -32.32
C LEU A 397 8.04 -3.31 -33.04
N ASP A 398 8.81 -4.37 -32.77
CA ASP A 398 8.42 -5.74 -33.12
C ASP A 398 7.59 -6.33 -31.99
N ILE A 399 6.34 -6.70 -32.23
CA ILE A 399 5.44 -7.31 -31.26
C ILE A 399 5.08 -8.73 -31.65
N ASP A 400 4.94 -9.59 -30.66
CA ASP A 400 4.57 -11.00 -30.83
C ASP A 400 3.06 -11.19 -30.86
N TYR A 401 2.31 -10.32 -30.16
CA TYR A 401 0.85 -10.39 -30.09
C TYR A 401 0.20 -8.99 -30.06
N GLU A 402 -0.85 -8.79 -30.90
CA GLU A 402 -1.64 -7.55 -30.91
C GLU A 402 -2.89 -7.67 -30.06
N TYR A 403 -3.03 -6.80 -29.04
CA TYR A 403 -4.26 -6.70 -28.24
C TYR A 403 -5.10 -5.48 -28.63
N ASN A 404 -6.39 -5.50 -28.31
CA ASN A 404 -7.33 -4.42 -28.58
C ASN A 404 -8.38 -4.30 -27.48
N GLY A 405 -9.14 -3.19 -27.47
CA GLY A 405 -10.23 -2.97 -26.51
C GLY A 405 -9.74 -2.52 -25.12
N LEU A 406 -8.46 -2.27 -24.94
CA LEU A 406 -7.81 -1.90 -23.68
C LEU A 406 -6.85 -0.75 -23.94
N SER A 407 -6.69 0.18 -23.00
CA SER A 407 -5.73 1.29 -23.07
C SER A 407 -5.27 1.69 -21.69
N PHE A 408 -3.97 1.90 -21.52
CA PHE A 408 -3.37 2.27 -20.25
C PHE A 408 -3.42 3.78 -19.99
N SER A 409 -3.78 4.18 -18.77
CA SER A 409 -3.76 5.58 -18.37
C SER A 409 -2.31 6.08 -18.18
N ASN A 410 -2.02 7.28 -18.67
CA ASN A 410 -0.71 7.94 -18.50
C ASN A 410 -0.44 8.43 -17.07
N ASN A 411 -1.33 8.18 -16.12
CA ASN A 411 -1.19 8.63 -14.73
C ASN A 411 -1.31 7.49 -13.72
N THR A 412 -2.40 6.72 -13.78
CA THR A 412 -2.73 5.70 -12.79
C THR A 412 -3.56 4.64 -13.46
N ASP A 413 -3.13 3.40 -13.37
CA ASP A 413 -3.84 2.24 -13.93
C ASP A 413 -3.29 0.93 -13.34
N ALA A 414 -3.84 -0.21 -13.83
CA ALA A 414 -3.30 -1.54 -13.61
C ALA A 414 -3.13 -2.29 -14.93
N LEU A 415 -2.18 -3.18 -14.97
CA LEU A 415 -2.04 -4.23 -15.95
C LEU A 415 -2.15 -5.56 -15.22
N ILE A 416 -3.22 -6.31 -15.48
CA ILE A 416 -3.51 -7.58 -14.83
C ILE A 416 -3.58 -8.67 -15.90
N LEU A 417 -2.81 -9.73 -15.72
CA LEU A 417 -2.76 -10.89 -16.59
C LEU A 417 -3.36 -12.11 -15.85
N SER A 418 -4.46 -12.65 -16.36
CA SER A 418 -5.10 -13.82 -15.76
C SER A 418 -5.15 -15.00 -16.74
N ASN A 419 -5.08 -16.23 -16.21
CA ASN A 419 -5.16 -17.43 -17.01
C ASN A 419 -6.62 -17.76 -17.44
N ASN A 420 -6.82 -18.86 -18.15
CA ASN A 420 -8.13 -19.28 -18.63
C ASN A 420 -9.05 -19.90 -17.54
N LEU A 421 -8.60 -19.89 -16.29
CA LEU A 421 -9.39 -20.25 -15.09
C LEU A 421 -9.76 -19.01 -14.27
N ASP A 422 -9.50 -17.82 -14.79
CA ASP A 422 -9.63 -16.51 -14.12
C ASP A 422 -8.71 -16.34 -12.89
N GLU A 423 -7.64 -17.16 -12.76
CA GLU A 423 -6.61 -16.97 -11.74
C GLU A 423 -5.60 -15.93 -12.22
N ILE A 424 -5.24 -14.96 -11.37
CA ILE A 424 -4.22 -13.96 -11.70
C ILE A 424 -2.85 -14.65 -11.78
N VAL A 425 -2.15 -14.36 -12.86
CA VAL A 425 -0.80 -14.87 -13.10
C VAL A 425 0.24 -13.85 -12.68
N ASP A 426 0.00 -12.59 -13.05
CA ASP A 426 0.84 -11.47 -12.66
C ASP A 426 0.11 -10.14 -12.84
N GLU A 427 0.46 -9.11 -12.04
CA GLU A 427 -0.17 -7.82 -12.12
C GLU A 427 0.75 -6.67 -11.70
N VAL A 428 0.52 -5.48 -12.25
CA VAL A 428 1.26 -4.26 -11.97
C VAL A 428 0.28 -3.10 -11.81
N TYR A 429 0.13 -2.60 -10.59
CA TYR A 429 -0.60 -1.37 -10.30
C TYR A 429 0.36 -0.19 -10.26
N TYR A 430 0.17 0.80 -11.12
CA TYR A 430 1.07 1.95 -11.18
C TYR A 430 0.33 3.28 -11.05
N ASN A 431 1.06 4.29 -10.63
CA ASN A 431 0.60 5.67 -10.57
C ASN A 431 1.71 6.64 -11.04
N SER A 432 1.43 7.95 -11.04
CA SER A 432 2.36 8.98 -11.55
C SER A 432 3.69 9.09 -10.78
N SER A 433 3.89 8.38 -9.67
CA SER A 433 5.17 8.30 -8.95
C SER A 433 6.08 7.17 -9.46
N TRP A 434 5.55 6.25 -10.28
CA TRP A 434 6.30 5.15 -10.87
C TRP A 434 7.29 5.64 -11.93
N PRO A 435 8.36 4.88 -12.21
CA PRO A 435 9.49 5.36 -12.99
C PRO A 435 9.29 5.31 -14.53
N PHE A 436 8.11 5.66 -15.02
CA PHE A 436 7.88 5.87 -16.44
C PHE A 436 7.84 7.36 -16.80
N SER A 437 7.99 7.68 -18.07
CA SER A 437 7.92 9.06 -18.58
C SER A 437 7.36 9.08 -20.01
N SER A 438 7.04 10.28 -20.52
CA SER A 438 6.68 10.37 -21.94
C SER A 438 7.83 9.89 -22.81
N GLY A 439 7.61 8.84 -23.59
CA GLY A 439 8.59 8.16 -24.42
C GLY A 439 9.56 7.25 -23.66
N GLY A 440 9.28 6.92 -22.39
CA GLY A 440 10.10 6.00 -21.61
C GLY A 440 9.25 4.97 -20.86
N SER A 441 9.47 3.69 -21.15
CA SER A 441 8.87 2.58 -20.40
C SER A 441 9.42 2.49 -18.98
N MET A 442 8.74 1.74 -18.14
CA MET A 442 9.28 1.22 -16.90
C MET A 442 9.63 -0.26 -17.08
N GLU A 443 10.78 -0.69 -16.55
CA GLU A 443 11.31 -2.04 -16.71
C GLU A 443 11.88 -2.58 -15.40
N ILE A 444 11.76 -3.90 -15.15
CA ILE A 444 12.45 -4.57 -14.05
C ILE A 444 13.77 -5.15 -14.53
N HIS A 445 14.78 -5.16 -13.66
CA HIS A 445 16.11 -5.68 -13.99
C HIS A 445 16.36 -7.10 -13.48
N ASN A 446 15.41 -7.68 -12.77
CA ASN A 446 15.49 -9.03 -12.23
C ASN A 446 14.09 -9.65 -12.14
N THR A 447 13.89 -10.80 -12.72
CA THR A 447 12.61 -11.53 -12.75
C THR A 447 12.36 -12.38 -11.49
N ASP A 448 13.33 -12.45 -10.56
CA ASP A 448 13.22 -13.16 -9.28
C ASP A 448 12.71 -12.26 -8.14
N ILE A 449 12.39 -10.99 -8.43
CA ILE A 449 11.92 -10.02 -7.45
C ILE A 449 10.46 -9.68 -7.70
N ASP A 450 9.78 -9.27 -6.65
CA ASP A 450 8.38 -8.85 -6.69
C ASP A 450 8.22 -7.58 -7.57
N ASN A 451 7.50 -7.68 -8.67
CA ASN A 451 7.22 -6.58 -9.59
C ASN A 451 6.00 -5.74 -9.18
N ALA A 452 5.29 -6.10 -8.10
CA ALA A 452 4.28 -5.25 -7.49
C ALA A 452 4.89 -4.05 -6.75
N GLN A 453 6.20 -4.07 -6.46
CA GLN A 453 6.92 -3.04 -5.70
C GLN A 453 7.58 -2.01 -6.61
N VAL A 454 7.24 -0.73 -6.45
CA VAL A 454 7.74 0.38 -7.28
C VAL A 454 9.26 0.51 -7.28
N GLU A 455 9.94 0.19 -6.18
CA GLU A 455 11.40 0.23 -6.04
C GLU A 455 12.14 -0.81 -6.90
N ASN A 456 11.43 -1.80 -7.41
CA ASN A 456 11.96 -2.81 -8.32
C ASN A 456 11.90 -2.40 -9.79
N TRP A 457 11.22 -1.28 -10.08
CA TRP A 457 11.09 -0.73 -11.43
C TRP A 457 12.05 0.41 -11.68
N TYR A 458 12.46 0.56 -12.93
CA TYR A 458 13.40 1.59 -13.38
C TYR A 458 12.90 2.20 -14.68
N THR A 459 13.18 3.49 -14.91
CA THR A 459 12.94 4.10 -16.20
C THR A 459 13.91 3.54 -17.22
N ALA A 460 13.43 3.02 -18.34
CA ALA A 460 14.27 2.52 -19.42
C ALA A 460 15.18 3.61 -19.99
N LEU A 461 16.43 3.23 -20.27
CA LEU A 461 17.46 4.16 -20.75
C LEU A 461 17.87 3.91 -22.20
N LEU A 462 17.54 2.75 -22.76
CA LEU A 462 17.91 2.38 -24.12
C LEU A 462 16.83 2.82 -25.08
N THR A 463 17.23 3.31 -26.24
CA THR A 463 16.27 3.70 -27.28
C THR A 463 16.00 2.54 -28.24
N PHE A 464 14.73 2.37 -28.61
CA PHE A 464 14.30 1.45 -29.65
C PHE A 464 13.52 2.19 -30.77
N GLY A 465 13.31 1.53 -31.90
CA GLY A 465 12.46 2.00 -33.00
C GLY A 465 12.69 3.46 -33.38
N ASP A 466 11.62 4.25 -33.37
CA ASP A 466 11.60 5.66 -33.76
C ASP A 466 12.02 6.65 -32.67
N GLY A 467 12.55 6.17 -31.52
CA GLY A 467 13.25 7.01 -30.57
C GLY A 467 12.71 7.00 -29.14
N ASP A 468 11.69 6.21 -28.85
CA ASP A 468 11.26 5.94 -27.46
C ASP A 468 12.29 5.08 -26.73
N SER A 469 12.26 5.09 -25.40
CA SER A 469 13.17 4.34 -24.55
C SER A 469 12.50 3.09 -24.00
N GLY A 470 13.17 1.95 -24.13
CA GLY A 470 12.73 0.61 -23.73
C GLY A 470 13.70 -0.47 -24.15
N SER A 471 13.45 -1.70 -23.71
CA SER A 471 14.22 -2.89 -24.09
C SER A 471 13.37 -4.04 -24.62
N PRO A 472 12.34 -3.77 -25.48
CA PRO A 472 11.37 -4.77 -25.88
C PRO A 472 12.02 -5.99 -26.56
N GLY A 473 11.62 -7.19 -26.14
CA GLY A 473 12.15 -8.47 -26.63
C GLY A 473 13.46 -8.89 -25.96
N GLY A 474 13.85 -8.24 -24.84
CA GLY A 474 15.07 -8.61 -24.16
C GLY A 474 15.31 -7.90 -22.84
N SER A 475 16.14 -8.49 -21.99
CA SER A 475 16.51 -7.86 -20.73
C SER A 475 17.33 -6.59 -20.94
N PHE A 476 17.30 -5.68 -19.97
CA PHE A 476 18.16 -4.50 -19.90
C PHE A 476 19.65 -4.81 -20.20
N GLU A 477 20.18 -5.93 -19.76
CA GLU A 477 21.56 -6.32 -20.03
C GLU A 477 21.82 -6.72 -21.49
N ILE A 478 20.85 -7.34 -22.15
CA ILE A 478 20.96 -7.74 -23.57
C ILE A 478 20.86 -6.51 -24.48
N SER A 479 20.00 -5.57 -24.18
CA SER A 479 19.85 -4.32 -24.93
C SER A 479 21.12 -3.46 -24.88
N LEU A 480 21.86 -3.45 -23.77
CA LEU A 480 23.20 -2.83 -23.67
C LEU A 480 24.21 -3.43 -24.67
N ASN A 481 24.02 -4.68 -25.08
CA ASN A 481 24.90 -5.37 -26.03
C ASN A 481 24.53 -5.10 -27.51
N ASN A 482 23.32 -4.65 -27.81
CA ASN A 482 22.83 -4.43 -29.19
C ASN A 482 23.08 -3.03 -29.76
N GLN A 483 23.60 -2.07 -28.97
CA GLN A 483 24.05 -0.80 -29.52
C GLN A 483 25.39 -0.94 -30.24
N SER A 484 25.31 -0.98 -31.57
CA SER A 484 26.32 -0.66 -32.59
C SER A 484 27.80 -0.80 -32.14
N GLN A 485 28.52 -1.72 -32.75
CA GLN A 485 29.97 -1.81 -32.90
C GLN A 485 30.77 -0.50 -32.69
N THR A 486 30.78 0.02 -31.49
CA THR A 486 31.87 0.80 -30.95
C THR A 486 32.36 0.07 -29.74
N ASN A 487 33.59 -0.44 -29.77
CA ASN A 487 34.29 -1.17 -28.72
C ASN A 487 34.08 -0.54 -27.33
N ILE A 488 33.00 -0.90 -26.65
CA ILE A 488 32.89 -0.71 -25.20
C ILE A 488 33.42 -2.01 -24.60
N PRO A 489 34.52 -2.01 -23.85
CA PRO A 489 35.04 -3.21 -23.22
C PRO A 489 33.97 -3.76 -22.27
N GLU A 490 33.68 -5.04 -22.34
CA GLU A 490 32.89 -5.73 -21.30
C GLU A 490 33.44 -5.38 -19.94
N LYS A 491 32.63 -4.68 -19.10
CA LYS A 491 33.15 -4.08 -17.86
C LYS A 491 33.45 -5.14 -16.84
N PHE A 492 34.69 -5.17 -16.38
CA PHE A 492 35.10 -5.79 -15.11
C PHE A 492 34.34 -5.08 -13.96
N MET A 493 33.54 -5.81 -13.17
CA MET A 493 32.63 -5.23 -12.17
C MET A 493 32.45 -6.15 -10.97
N LEU A 494 32.36 -5.54 -9.78
CA LEU A 494 31.97 -6.18 -8.53
C LEU A 494 30.66 -5.55 -8.02
N PHE A 495 29.58 -6.32 -8.04
CA PHE A 495 28.27 -5.86 -7.60
C PHE A 495 28.19 -5.76 -6.07
N PRO A 496 27.30 -4.93 -5.51
CA PRO A 496 27.01 -4.92 -4.09
C PRO A 496 26.62 -6.31 -3.59
N PRO A 497 27.22 -6.80 -2.50
CA PRO A 497 26.85 -8.11 -1.93
C PRO A 497 25.47 -8.03 -1.27
N TRP A 498 24.66 -9.09 -1.44
CA TRP A 498 23.34 -9.16 -0.85
C TRP A 498 23.09 -10.52 -0.16
N PRO A 499 22.44 -10.54 1.03
CA PRO A 499 22.08 -9.39 1.85
C PRO A 499 23.31 -8.66 2.42
N ASN A 500 23.17 -7.35 2.73
CA ASN A 500 24.18 -6.55 3.41
C ASN A 500 23.51 -5.42 4.22
N PRO A 501 23.45 -5.51 5.57
CA PRO A 501 24.14 -6.47 6.45
C PRO A 501 23.68 -7.93 6.29
N PHE A 502 24.55 -8.91 6.66
CA PHE A 502 24.26 -10.33 6.46
C PHE A 502 24.51 -11.17 7.72
N ASN A 503 23.86 -12.37 7.79
CA ASN A 503 24.01 -13.34 8.89
C ASN A 503 23.63 -14.76 8.44
N PRO A 504 24.53 -15.72 8.45
CA PRO A 504 25.99 -15.60 8.29
C PRO A 504 26.41 -15.69 6.81
N VAL A 505 25.46 -15.60 5.86
CA VAL A 505 25.69 -15.83 4.42
C VAL A 505 25.37 -14.58 3.62
N THR A 506 26.21 -14.24 2.64
CA THR A 506 25.93 -13.23 1.63
C THR A 506 26.37 -13.72 0.25
N THR A 507 25.65 -13.29 -0.78
CA THR A 507 25.99 -13.58 -2.18
C THR A 507 26.84 -12.46 -2.76
N ILE A 508 27.96 -12.80 -3.38
CA ILE A 508 28.87 -11.89 -4.07
C ILE A 508 28.74 -12.15 -5.57
N LYS A 509 28.19 -11.19 -6.31
CA LYS A 509 28.09 -11.23 -7.78
C LYS A 509 29.23 -10.43 -8.41
N PHE A 510 29.78 -10.90 -9.52
CA PHE A 510 30.86 -10.20 -10.23
C PHE A 510 30.89 -10.57 -11.71
N LYS A 511 31.45 -9.66 -12.52
CA LYS A 511 31.70 -9.87 -13.95
C LYS A 511 33.19 -9.74 -14.24
N LEU A 512 33.73 -10.66 -15.02
CA LEU A 512 35.13 -10.67 -15.42
C LEU A 512 35.29 -10.32 -16.88
N GLU A 513 36.42 -9.68 -17.24
CA GLU A 513 36.78 -9.43 -18.63
C GLU A 513 37.30 -10.72 -19.30
N PRO A 514 36.89 -10.98 -20.55
CA PRO A 514 37.36 -12.15 -21.28
C PRO A 514 38.90 -12.22 -21.39
N GLY A 515 39.46 -13.37 -21.06
CA GLY A 515 40.88 -13.62 -21.26
C GLY A 515 41.86 -13.04 -20.22
N ASN A 516 41.38 -12.17 -19.31
CA ASN A 516 42.22 -11.63 -18.23
C ASN A 516 42.12 -12.49 -16.98
N SER A 517 43.24 -12.62 -16.28
CA SER A 517 43.28 -13.28 -14.99
C SER A 517 42.68 -12.38 -13.90
N ALA A 518 41.82 -12.94 -13.04
CA ALA A 518 41.20 -12.20 -11.96
C ALA A 518 41.23 -12.96 -10.63
N SER A 519 41.16 -12.20 -9.52
CA SER A 519 41.06 -12.75 -8.17
C SER A 519 40.00 -12.06 -7.34
N LEU A 520 39.27 -12.81 -6.50
CA LEU A 520 38.29 -12.33 -5.55
C LEU A 520 38.74 -12.73 -4.14
N LYS A 521 38.98 -11.71 -3.30
CA LYS A 521 39.48 -11.89 -1.94
C LYS A 521 38.67 -11.03 -0.95
N ILE A 522 38.55 -11.52 0.28
CA ILE A 522 37.87 -10.84 1.37
C ILE A 522 38.90 -10.47 2.44
N PHE A 523 38.80 -9.24 2.93
CA PHE A 523 39.74 -8.65 3.89
C PHE A 523 38.99 -8.17 5.14
N ASP A 524 39.68 -8.17 6.28
CA ASP A 524 39.24 -7.39 7.44
C ASP A 524 39.63 -5.90 7.30
N ILE A 525 39.17 -5.06 8.24
CA ILE A 525 39.47 -3.63 8.26
C ILE A 525 40.97 -3.29 8.43
N SER A 526 41.79 -4.25 8.86
CA SER A 526 43.26 -4.09 8.95
C SER A 526 43.99 -4.42 7.64
N GLY A 527 43.24 -4.83 6.60
CA GLY A 527 43.78 -5.24 5.31
C GLY A 527 44.33 -6.68 5.26
N ARG A 528 44.05 -7.50 6.27
CA ARG A 528 44.41 -8.90 6.30
C ARG A 528 43.43 -9.73 5.48
N VAL A 529 43.91 -10.59 4.61
CA VAL A 529 43.10 -11.54 3.85
C VAL A 529 42.44 -12.54 4.81
N ILE A 530 41.11 -12.53 4.82
CA ILE A 530 40.28 -13.47 5.59
C ILE A 530 39.92 -14.69 4.75
N LYS A 531 39.59 -14.48 3.47
CA LYS A 531 39.27 -15.57 2.54
C LYS A 531 39.69 -15.22 1.11
N THR A 532 40.22 -16.16 0.41
CA THR A 532 40.36 -16.12 -1.04
C THR A 532 39.25 -16.98 -1.63
N ILE A 533 38.38 -16.39 -2.42
CA ILE A 533 37.27 -17.07 -3.09
C ILE A 533 37.82 -17.78 -4.33
N PHE A 534 38.52 -17.02 -5.17
CA PHE A 534 39.32 -17.56 -6.27
C PHE A 534 40.54 -16.69 -6.53
N ASP A 535 41.53 -17.28 -7.17
CA ASP A 535 42.76 -16.62 -7.60
C ASP A 535 43.11 -17.17 -8.99
N ASP A 536 43.39 -16.30 -9.95
CA ASP A 536 43.73 -16.65 -11.33
C ASP A 536 42.61 -17.34 -12.15
N SER A 537 41.36 -16.83 -12.04
CA SER A 537 40.25 -17.29 -12.87
C SER A 537 40.18 -16.54 -14.20
N LYS A 538 39.95 -17.26 -15.29
CA LYS A 538 39.78 -16.73 -16.67
C LYS A 538 38.36 -16.95 -17.22
N SER A 539 37.36 -17.05 -16.37
CA SER A 539 35.98 -17.28 -16.76
C SER A 539 35.37 -16.05 -17.45
N LEU A 540 34.55 -16.30 -18.45
CA LEU A 540 33.94 -15.28 -19.33
C LEU A 540 32.55 -14.81 -18.91
N HIS A 541 31.98 -15.34 -17.80
CA HIS A 541 30.56 -15.13 -17.49
C HIS A 541 30.38 -14.35 -16.18
N ILE A 542 29.22 -13.72 -16.04
CA ILE A 542 28.77 -13.26 -14.73
C ILE A 542 28.81 -14.46 -13.81
N SER A 543 29.50 -14.29 -12.67
CA SER A 543 29.64 -15.35 -11.68
C SER A 543 29.16 -14.84 -10.34
N GLN A 544 28.58 -15.73 -9.58
CA GLN A 544 28.20 -15.45 -8.21
C GLN A 544 28.74 -16.52 -7.27
N VAL A 545 28.98 -16.15 -6.03
CA VAL A 545 29.47 -17.08 -5.00
C VAL A 545 28.85 -16.71 -3.65
N ASN A 546 28.40 -17.72 -2.92
CA ASN A 546 27.96 -17.52 -1.55
C ASN A 546 29.17 -17.53 -0.62
N TRP A 547 29.30 -16.49 0.19
CA TRP A 547 30.29 -16.41 1.25
C TRP A 547 29.65 -16.71 2.60
N TYR A 548 30.12 -17.80 3.23
CA TYR A 548 29.72 -18.24 4.57
C TYR A 548 30.73 -17.72 5.59
N ALA A 549 30.26 -16.96 6.58
CA ALA A 549 31.11 -16.29 7.58
C ALA A 549 30.83 -16.78 9.01
N ASP A 550 30.44 -18.06 9.17
CA ASP A 550 30.01 -18.65 10.44
C ASP A 550 31.07 -18.51 11.55
N ASP A 551 32.34 -18.58 11.23
CA ASP A 551 33.47 -18.55 12.18
C ASP A 551 34.04 -17.12 12.38
N LEU A 552 33.49 -16.11 11.73
CA LEU A 552 33.98 -14.73 11.80
C LEU A 552 33.19 -13.89 12.81
N PRO A 553 33.82 -12.92 13.50
CA PRO A 553 33.11 -12.00 14.38
C PRO A 553 32.28 -11.00 13.59
N SER A 554 31.19 -10.48 14.21
CA SER A 554 30.45 -9.34 13.67
C SER A 554 31.39 -8.17 13.39
N GLY A 555 31.23 -7.51 12.24
CA GLY A 555 32.11 -6.43 11.83
C GLY A 555 32.06 -6.11 10.35
N VAL A 556 32.86 -5.13 9.94
CA VAL A 556 32.98 -4.69 8.55
C VAL A 556 34.08 -5.50 7.86
N TYR A 557 33.78 -5.97 6.66
CA TYR A 557 34.71 -6.66 5.78
C TYR A 557 34.74 -5.96 4.41
N ILE A 558 35.83 -6.14 3.68
CA ILE A 558 36.02 -5.55 2.35
C ILE A 558 36.20 -6.71 1.35
N ILE A 559 35.35 -6.76 0.37
CA ILE A 559 35.44 -7.65 -0.78
C ILE A 559 36.25 -6.92 -1.84
N LYS A 560 37.25 -7.56 -2.40
CA LYS A 560 38.12 -7.02 -3.45
C LYS A 560 38.12 -7.95 -4.63
N LEU A 561 37.67 -7.45 -5.78
CA LEU A 561 37.85 -8.06 -7.09
C LEU A 561 39.02 -7.36 -7.80
N SER A 562 40.01 -8.09 -8.29
CA SER A 562 41.17 -7.53 -8.99
C SER A 562 41.53 -8.33 -10.22
N SER A 563 41.88 -7.63 -11.30
CA SER A 563 42.55 -8.15 -12.49
C SER A 563 43.92 -7.49 -12.68
N GLU A 564 44.62 -7.82 -13.76
CA GLU A 564 45.92 -7.19 -14.09
C GLU A 564 45.83 -5.68 -14.28
N VAL A 565 44.62 -5.15 -14.68
CA VAL A 565 44.44 -3.76 -15.09
C VAL A 565 43.38 -2.99 -14.26
N ARG A 566 42.58 -3.71 -13.46
CA ARG A 566 41.45 -3.11 -12.70
C ARG A 566 41.30 -3.71 -11.31
N VAL A 567 40.78 -2.89 -10.39
CA VAL A 567 40.46 -3.30 -9.02
C VAL A 567 39.13 -2.64 -8.62
N GLU A 568 38.26 -3.45 -8.04
CA GLU A 568 36.98 -2.97 -7.45
C GLU A 568 36.81 -3.47 -6.02
N PHE A 569 36.09 -2.68 -5.21
CA PHE A 569 35.88 -2.96 -3.80
C PHE A 569 34.40 -2.79 -3.44
N GLN A 570 33.92 -3.68 -2.57
CA GLN A 570 32.63 -3.57 -1.92
C GLN A 570 32.77 -3.73 -0.40
N LYS A 571 32.02 -2.91 0.36
CA LYS A 571 31.93 -3.03 1.81
C LYS A 571 30.78 -3.96 2.17
N VAL A 572 30.99 -4.85 3.12
CA VAL A 572 29.95 -5.75 3.63
C VAL A 572 29.99 -5.81 5.15
N VAL A 573 28.84 -5.91 5.79
CA VAL A 573 28.70 -5.91 7.26
C VAL A 573 28.13 -7.24 7.72
N LEU A 574 28.90 -7.98 8.53
CA LEU A 574 28.43 -9.19 9.20
C LEU A 574 27.83 -8.81 10.55
N VAL A 575 26.59 -9.24 10.78
CA VAL A 575 25.86 -9.08 12.04
C VAL A 575 25.47 -10.47 12.55
N LYS A 576 25.90 -10.83 13.76
CA LYS A 576 25.53 -12.10 14.43
C LYS A 576 24.68 -11.81 15.64
#